data_e370e5ef2f159959430f21358a20673f
#
_entry.id   e370e5ef2f159959430f21358a20673f
#
_cell.length_a   1.000
_cell.length_b   1.000
_cell.length_c   1.000
_cell.angle_alpha   90.00
_cell.angle_beta   90.00
_cell.angle_gamma   90.00
#
_symmetry.space_group_name_H-M   'P 1'
#
loop_
_entity.id
_entity.type
_entity.pdbx_description
1 polymer ?
#
loop_
_entity_poly.entity_id
_entity_poly.type
_entity_poly.pdbx_seq_one_letter_code
_entity_poly.pdbx_strand_id
1 'polypeptide(L)'
;MKEKLLQRYGVAERINHWIVAICFVLLALSGLALFYPAFFWLTGVFGTPQLARMVHPFVGVLMFVGFFIQFFRYWRRNLVNGLDIKWMMAVKDVLRGHETVEVGKYNGGQKAMFWIMTLCVATMLVTGLIAWRQYFSGYFPIPVVRVALLLHAWAATALIASIIVHVYAALWVKGTIRAMVEGVVTHAWAKKHHPGWYKEMTGKK
;
A
#
# COMPACT_ATOMS: atom_id res chain seq x y z
N MET A 1 16.45 26.48 18.31
CA MET A 1 16.28 25.22 19.08
C MET A 1 16.19 24.05 18.08
N LYS A 2 17.02 22.99 18.23
CA LYS A 2 16.92 21.81 17.36
C LYS A 2 15.56 21.12 17.62
N GLU A 3 14.81 20.89 16.56
CA GLU A 3 13.53 20.20 16.62
C GLU A 3 13.72 18.78 17.16
N LYS A 4 13.03 18.41 18.24
CA LYS A 4 13.10 17.04 18.80
C LYS A 4 12.38 16.07 17.85
N LEU A 5 13.07 15.01 17.43
CA LEU A 5 12.60 14.04 16.47
C LEU A 5 12.35 12.69 17.15
N LEU A 6 11.31 11.97 16.72
CA LEU A 6 10.98 10.61 17.11
C LEU A 6 11.15 9.67 15.92
N GLN A 7 11.84 8.55 16.12
CA GLN A 7 11.97 7.53 15.09
C GLN A 7 10.67 6.78 14.91
N ARG A 8 10.16 6.76 13.67
CA ARG A 8 8.91 6.07 13.30
C ARG A 8 9.15 4.79 12.51
N TYR A 9 10.10 4.82 11.57
CA TYR A 9 10.47 3.68 10.73
C TYR A 9 11.98 3.52 10.62
N GLY A 10 12.44 2.27 10.66
CA GLY A 10 13.84 1.91 10.45
C GLY A 10 14.24 2.00 8.97
N VAL A 11 15.55 1.93 8.70
CA VAL A 11 16.08 2.00 7.33
C VAL A 11 15.56 0.85 6.47
N ALA A 12 15.60 -0.39 6.96
CA ALA A 12 15.11 -1.56 6.23
C ALA A 12 13.61 -1.47 5.89
N GLU A 13 12.78 -0.92 6.80
CA GLU A 13 11.35 -0.70 6.57
C GLU A 13 11.11 0.26 5.42
N ARG A 14 11.87 1.34 5.35
CA ARG A 14 11.78 2.37 4.31
C ARG A 14 12.26 1.86 2.96
N ILE A 15 13.41 1.17 2.92
CA ILE A 15 13.94 0.58 1.69
C ILE A 15 12.92 -0.42 1.12
N ASN A 16 12.40 -1.33 1.95
CA ASN A 16 11.40 -2.30 1.49
C ASN A 16 10.11 -1.62 0.99
N HIS A 17 9.64 -0.57 1.67
CA HIS A 17 8.49 0.21 1.21
C HIS A 17 8.74 0.82 -0.18
N TRP A 18 9.91 1.42 -0.42
CA TRP A 18 10.20 2.05 -1.71
C TRP A 18 10.40 1.02 -2.82
N ILE A 19 10.96 -0.16 -2.53
CA ILE A 19 11.02 -1.28 -3.49
C ILE A 19 9.60 -1.68 -3.90
N VAL A 20 8.69 -1.90 -2.94
CA VAL A 20 7.28 -2.23 -3.22
C VAL A 20 6.59 -1.12 -4.00
N ALA A 21 6.84 0.14 -3.66
CA ALA A 21 6.25 1.29 -4.36
C ALA A 21 6.72 1.37 -5.83
N ILE A 22 8.01 1.17 -6.09
CA ILE A 22 8.56 1.16 -7.46
C ILE A 22 7.97 -0.01 -8.25
N CYS A 23 7.97 -1.21 -7.68
CA CYS A 23 7.35 -2.38 -8.31
C CYS A 23 5.87 -2.13 -8.63
N PHE A 24 5.12 -1.52 -7.69
CA PHE A 24 3.71 -1.16 -7.92
C PHE A 24 3.55 -0.22 -9.11
N VAL A 25 4.36 0.84 -9.22
CA VAL A 25 4.30 1.78 -10.35
C VAL A 25 4.54 1.05 -11.68
N LEU A 26 5.58 0.21 -11.74
CA LEU A 26 5.88 -0.58 -12.95
C LEU A 26 4.73 -1.53 -13.31
N LEU A 27 4.12 -2.18 -12.32
CA LEU A 27 2.98 -3.08 -12.51
C LEU A 27 1.72 -2.32 -12.95
N ALA A 28 1.46 -1.16 -12.38
CA ALA A 28 0.32 -0.33 -12.78
C ALA A 28 0.48 0.14 -14.23
N LEU A 29 1.67 0.63 -14.62
CA LEU A 29 1.94 1.06 -16.00
C LEU A 29 1.81 -0.10 -16.99
N SER A 30 2.45 -1.25 -16.71
CA SER A 30 2.37 -2.41 -17.60
C SER A 30 0.97 -3.03 -17.63
N GLY A 31 0.29 -3.10 -16.48
CA GLY A 31 -1.07 -3.64 -16.38
C GLY A 31 -2.08 -2.80 -17.17
N LEU A 32 -2.07 -1.48 -16.99
CA LEU A 32 -2.93 -0.56 -17.74
C LEU A 32 -2.63 -0.63 -19.23
N ALA A 33 -1.36 -0.69 -19.62
CA ALA A 33 -0.94 -0.80 -21.02
C ALA A 33 -1.45 -2.09 -21.69
N LEU A 34 -1.46 -3.20 -20.95
CA LEU A 34 -1.89 -4.51 -21.47
C LEU A 34 -3.41 -4.71 -21.43
N PHE A 35 -4.11 -3.99 -20.56
CA PHE A 35 -5.54 -4.16 -20.36
C PHE A 35 -6.38 -3.13 -21.12
N TYR A 36 -5.95 -1.87 -21.18
CA TYR A 36 -6.68 -0.77 -21.82
C TYR A 36 -6.04 -0.33 -23.12
N PRO A 37 -6.73 -0.44 -24.27
CA PRO A 37 -6.19 0.01 -25.57
C PRO A 37 -5.71 1.46 -25.60
N ALA A 38 -6.43 2.35 -24.88
CA ALA A 38 -6.06 3.77 -24.80
C ALA A 38 -4.69 4.01 -24.12
N PHE A 39 -4.23 3.08 -23.29
CA PHE A 39 -2.94 3.16 -22.58
C PHE A 39 -1.85 2.28 -23.22
N PHE A 40 -2.10 1.68 -24.39
CA PHE A 40 -1.15 0.78 -25.05
C PHE A 40 0.23 1.44 -25.30
N TRP A 41 0.27 2.74 -25.49
CA TRP A 41 1.50 3.51 -25.64
C TRP A 41 2.44 3.41 -24.42
N LEU A 42 1.93 3.13 -23.22
CA LEU A 42 2.75 2.91 -22.00
C LEU A 42 3.67 1.68 -22.12
N THR A 43 3.40 0.77 -23.08
CA THR A 43 4.32 -0.35 -23.36
C THR A 43 5.70 0.14 -23.76
N GLY A 44 5.80 1.35 -24.34
CA GLY A 44 7.06 2.01 -24.68
C GLY A 44 7.99 2.24 -23.48
N VAL A 45 7.45 2.36 -22.27
CA VAL A 45 8.25 2.45 -21.02
C VAL A 45 9.09 1.19 -20.81
N PHE A 46 8.62 0.06 -21.31
CA PHE A 46 9.29 -1.24 -21.23
C PHE A 46 10.05 -1.59 -22.54
N GLY A 47 10.08 -0.69 -23.50
CA GLY A 47 10.68 -0.87 -24.81
C GLY A 47 9.75 -1.52 -25.84
N THR A 48 9.12 -2.66 -25.51
CA THR A 48 8.17 -3.36 -26.40
C THR A 48 6.98 -3.92 -25.62
N PRO A 49 5.81 -4.13 -26.29
CA PRO A 49 4.67 -4.81 -25.66
C PRO A 49 4.98 -6.22 -25.19
N GLN A 50 5.85 -6.94 -25.90
CA GLN A 50 6.30 -8.28 -25.53
C GLN A 50 7.10 -8.26 -24.24
N LEU A 51 8.03 -7.31 -24.11
CA LEU A 51 8.84 -7.15 -22.92
C LEU A 51 7.99 -6.73 -21.73
N ALA A 52 7.05 -5.78 -21.90
CA ALA A 52 6.09 -5.41 -20.85
C ALA A 52 5.32 -6.63 -20.32
N ARG A 53 4.81 -7.49 -21.23
CA ARG A 53 4.08 -8.72 -20.86
C ARG A 53 4.97 -9.74 -20.17
N MET A 54 6.23 -9.86 -20.58
CA MET A 54 7.17 -10.80 -19.98
C MET A 54 7.62 -10.36 -18.58
N VAL A 55 7.91 -9.08 -18.39
CA VAL A 55 8.44 -8.53 -17.12
C VAL A 55 7.36 -8.40 -16.05
N HIS A 56 6.10 -8.11 -16.45
CA HIS A 56 4.99 -7.88 -15.53
C HIS A 56 4.85 -8.96 -14.43
N PRO A 57 4.76 -10.27 -14.72
CA PRO A 57 4.59 -11.27 -13.68
C PRO A 57 5.79 -11.41 -12.75
N PHE A 58 7.03 -11.23 -13.25
CA PHE A 58 8.22 -11.29 -12.42
C PHE A 58 8.31 -10.13 -11.43
N VAL A 59 8.00 -8.90 -11.90
CA VAL A 59 7.88 -7.73 -11.01
C VAL A 59 6.75 -7.93 -10.00
N GLY A 60 5.64 -8.60 -10.43
CA GLY A 60 4.53 -8.96 -9.55
C GLY A 60 4.96 -9.87 -8.40
N VAL A 61 5.75 -10.90 -8.68
CA VAL A 61 6.31 -11.79 -7.65
C VAL A 61 7.25 -11.03 -6.72
N LEU A 62 8.14 -10.17 -7.26
CA LEU A 62 9.04 -9.35 -6.45
C LEU A 62 8.25 -8.40 -5.53
N MET A 63 7.24 -7.73 -6.05
CA MET A 63 6.36 -6.88 -5.25
C MET A 63 5.67 -7.66 -4.14
N PHE A 64 5.16 -8.85 -4.44
CA PHE A 64 4.52 -9.71 -3.46
C PHE A 64 5.47 -10.09 -2.32
N VAL A 65 6.70 -10.50 -2.63
CA VAL A 65 7.72 -10.83 -1.61
C VAL A 65 7.99 -9.64 -0.70
N GLY A 66 8.21 -8.44 -1.27
CA GLY A 66 8.39 -7.21 -0.50
C GLY A 66 7.17 -6.87 0.36
N PHE A 67 5.96 -7.00 -0.21
CA PHE A 67 4.72 -6.76 0.52
C PHE A 67 4.50 -7.79 1.64
N PHE A 68 4.83 -9.05 1.41
CA PHE A 68 4.73 -10.12 2.39
C PHE A 68 5.64 -9.85 3.61
N ILE A 69 6.86 -9.36 3.38
CA ILE A 69 7.76 -8.91 4.47
C ILE A 69 7.09 -7.79 5.29
N GLN A 70 6.49 -6.79 4.62
CA GLN A 70 5.75 -5.73 5.31
C GLN A 70 4.55 -6.26 6.06
N PHE A 71 3.78 -7.17 5.47
CA PHE A 71 2.62 -7.78 6.09
C PHE A 71 2.98 -8.40 7.43
N PHE A 72 3.97 -9.32 7.48
CA PHE A 72 4.38 -9.98 8.71
C PHE A 72 4.97 -9.04 9.75
N ARG A 73 5.57 -7.94 9.33
CA ARG A 73 6.09 -6.94 10.24
C ARG A 73 5.00 -6.10 10.89
N TYR A 74 3.89 -5.85 10.19
CA TYR A 74 2.90 -4.85 10.61
C TYR A 74 1.54 -5.41 10.98
N TRP A 75 1.19 -6.64 10.61
CA TRP A 75 -0.17 -7.17 10.75
C TRP A 75 -0.71 -7.10 12.18
N ARG A 76 0.11 -7.42 13.20
CA ARG A 76 -0.31 -7.35 14.61
C ARG A 76 -0.72 -5.95 15.05
N ARG A 77 -0.01 -4.91 14.56
CA ARG A 77 -0.32 -3.51 14.86
C ARG A 77 -1.48 -2.96 14.02
N ASN A 78 -1.89 -3.67 12.98
CA ASN A 78 -3.01 -3.35 12.12
C ASN A 78 -4.28 -4.16 12.43
N LEU A 79 -4.30 -4.95 13.51
CA LEU A 79 -5.54 -5.55 14.02
C LEU A 79 -6.50 -4.45 14.44
N VAL A 80 -7.75 -4.57 13.97
CA VAL A 80 -8.81 -3.59 14.23
C VAL A 80 -9.27 -3.70 15.68
N ASN A 81 -9.47 -2.58 16.34
CA ASN A 81 -9.97 -2.50 17.71
C ASN A 81 -11.07 -1.42 17.84
N GLY A 82 -11.67 -1.29 19.03
CA GLY A 82 -12.77 -0.34 19.26
C GLY A 82 -12.42 1.13 19.04
N LEU A 83 -11.14 1.52 19.22
CA LEU A 83 -10.68 2.89 18.95
C LEU A 83 -10.67 3.20 17.44
N ASP A 84 -10.39 2.19 16.60
CA ASP A 84 -10.39 2.35 15.15
C ASP A 84 -11.81 2.60 14.64
N ILE A 85 -12.80 1.91 15.18
CA ILE A 85 -14.21 2.12 14.87
C ILE A 85 -14.65 3.54 15.27
N LYS A 86 -14.30 3.99 16.47
CA LYS A 86 -14.56 5.36 16.92
C LYS A 86 -13.91 6.39 16.00
N TRP A 87 -12.66 6.14 15.59
CA TRP A 87 -11.96 7.01 14.65
C TRP A 87 -12.66 7.05 13.27
N MET A 88 -13.11 5.91 12.76
CA MET A 88 -13.84 5.85 11.48
C MET A 88 -15.18 6.59 11.56
N MET A 89 -15.88 6.53 12.69
CA MET A 89 -17.11 7.30 12.91
C MET A 89 -16.86 8.81 12.99
N ALA A 90 -15.68 9.21 13.51
CA ALA A 90 -15.25 10.61 13.62
C ALA A 90 -14.48 11.11 12.36
N VAL A 91 -14.46 10.37 11.25
CA VAL A 91 -13.66 10.70 10.06
C VAL A 91 -13.95 12.10 9.52
N LYS A 92 -15.19 12.59 9.60
CA LYS A 92 -15.58 13.94 9.16
C LYS A 92 -14.86 15.03 9.97
N ASP A 93 -14.72 14.82 11.28
CA ASP A 93 -14.03 15.76 12.17
C ASP A 93 -12.52 15.71 11.95
N VAL A 94 -11.97 14.50 11.74
CA VAL A 94 -10.56 14.30 11.36
C VAL A 94 -10.23 15.06 10.06
N LEU A 95 -11.08 14.97 9.04
CA LEU A 95 -10.92 15.72 7.78
C LEU A 95 -10.99 17.24 7.96
N ARG A 96 -11.67 17.72 9.01
CA ARG A 96 -11.68 19.13 9.40
C ARG A 96 -10.49 19.54 10.29
N GLY A 97 -9.59 18.59 10.59
CA GLY A 97 -8.39 18.83 11.40
C GLY A 97 -8.59 18.67 12.91
N HIS A 98 -9.76 18.18 13.35
CA HIS A 98 -10.08 17.89 14.75
C HIS A 98 -9.86 16.42 15.05
N GLU A 99 -8.71 16.09 15.63
CA GLU A 99 -8.40 14.71 16.03
C GLU A 99 -8.88 14.47 17.47
N THR A 100 -10.00 13.77 17.61
CA THR A 100 -10.68 13.55 18.90
C THR A 100 -10.38 12.19 19.53
N VAL A 101 -9.70 11.27 18.81
CA VAL A 101 -9.47 9.89 19.26
C VAL A 101 -7.98 9.65 19.53
N GLU A 102 -7.65 9.09 20.67
CA GLU A 102 -6.28 8.70 21.05
C GLU A 102 -5.81 7.45 20.31
N VAL A 103 -5.47 7.60 19.03
CA VAL A 103 -4.98 6.49 18.20
C VAL A 103 -3.54 6.11 18.52
N GLY A 104 -3.23 4.82 18.38
CA GLY A 104 -1.87 4.28 18.50
C GLY A 104 -0.98 4.62 17.30
N LYS A 105 0.00 3.74 16.98
CA LYS A 105 0.93 3.94 15.85
C LYS A 105 0.20 4.07 14.51
N TYR A 106 -0.94 3.40 14.33
CA TYR A 106 -1.79 3.47 13.14
C TYR A 106 -3.22 3.83 13.55
N ASN A 107 -3.86 4.70 12.77
CA ASN A 107 -5.27 5.04 12.93
C ASN A 107 -6.19 4.11 12.11
N GLY A 108 -7.50 4.20 12.33
CA GLY A 108 -8.49 3.33 11.67
C GLY A 108 -8.40 3.35 10.15
N GLY A 109 -8.17 4.52 9.53
CA GLY A 109 -8.02 4.66 8.09
C GLY A 109 -6.76 3.96 7.55
N GLN A 110 -5.63 4.07 8.26
CA GLN A 110 -4.39 3.38 7.90
C GLN A 110 -4.53 1.86 8.03
N LYS A 111 -5.25 1.38 9.04
CA LYS A 111 -5.52 -0.06 9.22
C LYS A 111 -6.47 -0.59 8.13
N ALA A 112 -7.53 0.15 7.81
CA ALA A 112 -8.43 -0.20 6.70
C ALA A 112 -7.65 -0.30 5.38
N MET A 113 -6.80 0.70 5.09
CA MET A 113 -5.94 0.71 3.92
C MET A 113 -4.99 -0.50 3.89
N PHE A 114 -4.37 -0.86 5.01
CA PHE A 114 -3.51 -2.04 5.12
C PHE A 114 -4.25 -3.32 4.71
N TRP A 115 -5.47 -3.54 5.20
CA TRP A 115 -6.25 -4.74 4.90
C TRP A 115 -6.80 -4.75 3.46
N ILE A 116 -7.21 -3.60 2.93
CA ILE A 116 -7.63 -3.48 1.52
C ILE A 116 -6.46 -3.83 0.60
N MET A 117 -5.28 -3.25 0.82
CA MET A 117 -4.08 -3.57 0.04
C MET A 117 -3.69 -5.04 0.17
N THR A 118 -3.78 -5.62 1.37
CA THR A 118 -3.49 -7.04 1.60
C THR A 118 -4.40 -7.93 0.77
N LEU A 119 -5.70 -7.67 0.78
CA LEU A 119 -6.68 -8.43 0.01
C LEU A 119 -6.42 -8.30 -1.50
N CYS A 120 -6.20 -7.07 -1.98
CA CYS A 120 -5.91 -6.84 -3.40
C CYS A 120 -4.62 -7.57 -3.85
N VAL A 121 -3.53 -7.43 -3.10
CA VAL A 121 -2.24 -8.04 -3.44
C VAL A 121 -2.33 -9.56 -3.41
N ALA A 122 -3.01 -10.16 -2.41
CA ALA A 122 -3.23 -11.61 -2.35
C ALA A 122 -4.08 -12.10 -3.54
N THR A 123 -5.15 -11.39 -3.87
CA THR A 123 -5.99 -11.71 -5.04
C THR A 123 -5.18 -11.63 -6.34
N MET A 124 -4.38 -10.57 -6.50
CA MET A 124 -3.55 -10.37 -7.69
C MET A 124 -2.47 -11.44 -7.84
N LEU A 125 -1.88 -11.92 -6.73
CA LEU A 125 -0.92 -13.02 -6.79
C LEU A 125 -1.59 -14.29 -7.31
N VAL A 126 -2.69 -14.72 -6.68
CA VAL A 126 -3.37 -15.97 -7.04
C VAL A 126 -3.86 -15.91 -8.48
N THR A 127 -4.55 -14.84 -8.86
CA THR A 127 -5.10 -14.68 -10.22
C THR A 127 -4.01 -14.47 -11.26
N GLY A 128 -2.93 -13.78 -10.90
CA GLY A 128 -1.76 -13.59 -11.76
C GLY A 128 -1.02 -14.90 -12.05
N LEU A 129 -0.86 -15.77 -11.06
CA LEU A 129 -0.30 -17.10 -11.26
C LEU A 129 -1.18 -17.94 -12.19
N ILE A 130 -2.50 -17.96 -11.97
CA ILE A 130 -3.44 -18.69 -12.85
C ILE A 130 -3.37 -18.17 -14.30
N ALA A 131 -3.21 -16.85 -14.47
CA ALA A 131 -3.16 -16.22 -15.79
C ALA A 131 -1.78 -16.27 -16.47
N TRP A 132 -0.73 -16.70 -15.77
CA TRP A 132 0.66 -16.67 -16.27
C TRP A 132 0.89 -17.75 -17.34
N ARG A 133 0.77 -17.32 -18.60
CA ARG A 133 0.73 -18.23 -19.78
C ARG A 133 1.99 -19.10 -19.93
N GLN A 134 3.16 -18.58 -19.60
CA GLN A 134 4.43 -19.27 -19.82
C GLN A 134 4.64 -20.47 -18.88
N TYR A 135 4.00 -20.46 -17.71
CA TYR A 135 4.29 -21.44 -16.67
C TYR A 135 3.06 -22.16 -16.12
N PHE A 136 1.95 -21.47 -15.88
CA PHE A 136 0.87 -22.02 -15.05
C PHE A 136 -0.48 -22.10 -15.76
N SER A 137 -0.80 -21.23 -16.73
CA SER A 137 -2.15 -21.15 -17.25
C SER A 137 -2.59 -22.42 -17.99
N GLY A 138 -1.65 -23.22 -18.51
CA GLY A 138 -1.92 -24.50 -19.15
C GLY A 138 -2.51 -25.58 -18.21
N TYR A 139 -2.36 -25.41 -16.90
CA TYR A 139 -2.94 -26.33 -15.90
C TYR A 139 -4.41 -26.02 -15.56
N PHE A 140 -4.95 -24.91 -16.06
CA PHE A 140 -6.30 -24.45 -15.73
C PHE A 140 -7.21 -24.42 -16.95
N PRO A 141 -8.50 -24.80 -16.82
CA PRO A 141 -9.48 -24.65 -17.89
C PRO A 141 -9.64 -23.18 -18.31
N ILE A 142 -9.90 -22.95 -19.59
CA ILE A 142 -10.05 -21.59 -20.16
C ILE A 142 -11.02 -20.70 -19.37
N PRO A 143 -12.22 -21.19 -18.93
CA PRO A 143 -13.12 -20.36 -18.13
C PRO A 143 -12.49 -19.87 -16.82
N VAL A 144 -11.69 -20.70 -16.15
CA VAL A 144 -11.00 -20.35 -14.90
C VAL A 144 -9.97 -19.22 -15.15
N VAL A 145 -9.18 -19.35 -16.22
CA VAL A 145 -8.20 -18.31 -16.61
C VAL A 145 -8.91 -16.98 -16.93
N ARG A 146 -10.07 -17.02 -17.62
CA ARG A 146 -10.87 -15.82 -17.93
C ARG A 146 -11.39 -15.13 -16.68
N VAL A 147 -11.94 -15.90 -15.72
CA VAL A 147 -12.40 -15.37 -14.43
C VAL A 147 -11.22 -14.81 -13.63
N ALA A 148 -10.08 -15.51 -13.60
CA ALA A 148 -8.87 -15.02 -12.94
C ALA A 148 -8.40 -13.68 -13.51
N LEU A 149 -8.38 -13.52 -14.84
CA LEU A 149 -8.02 -12.25 -15.49
C LEU A 149 -8.99 -11.11 -15.12
N LEU A 150 -10.30 -11.40 -15.05
CA LEU A 150 -11.30 -10.41 -14.63
C LEU A 150 -11.09 -9.99 -13.18
N LEU A 151 -10.92 -10.95 -12.28
CA LEU A 151 -10.64 -10.64 -10.85
C LEU A 151 -9.32 -9.91 -10.67
N HIS A 152 -8.28 -10.26 -11.45
CA HIS A 152 -7.00 -9.55 -11.46
C HIS A 152 -7.17 -8.09 -11.84
N ALA A 153 -7.92 -7.79 -12.90
CA ALA A 153 -8.19 -6.43 -13.35
C ALA A 153 -8.98 -5.63 -12.31
N TRP A 154 -10.00 -6.22 -11.68
CA TRP A 154 -10.75 -5.57 -10.60
C TRP A 154 -9.88 -5.28 -9.39
N ALA A 155 -9.09 -6.27 -8.93
CA ALA A 155 -8.18 -6.09 -7.81
C ALA A 155 -7.09 -5.03 -8.11
N ALA A 156 -6.56 -5.00 -9.35
CA ALA A 156 -5.61 -3.99 -9.78
C ALA A 156 -6.22 -2.58 -9.77
N THR A 157 -7.44 -2.41 -10.28
CA THR A 157 -8.16 -1.14 -10.26
C THR A 157 -8.40 -0.65 -8.83
N ALA A 158 -8.86 -1.55 -7.95
CA ALA A 158 -9.08 -1.24 -6.54
C ALA A 158 -7.77 -0.86 -5.84
N LEU A 159 -6.66 -1.57 -6.14
CA LEU A 159 -5.35 -1.27 -5.58
C LEU A 159 -4.82 0.09 -6.07
N ILE A 160 -4.96 0.41 -7.37
CA ILE A 160 -4.57 1.72 -7.93
C ILE A 160 -5.36 2.84 -7.24
N ALA A 161 -6.68 2.70 -7.11
CA ALA A 161 -7.50 3.68 -6.39
C ALA A 161 -7.07 3.84 -4.93
N SER A 162 -6.77 2.73 -4.25
CA SER A 162 -6.29 2.73 -2.86
C SER A 162 -4.94 3.44 -2.72
N ILE A 163 -4.01 3.23 -3.66
CA ILE A 163 -2.70 3.92 -3.67
C ILE A 163 -2.86 5.42 -3.93
N ILE A 164 -3.78 5.84 -4.79
CA ILE A 164 -4.08 7.27 -4.99
C ILE A 164 -4.54 7.90 -3.66
N VAL A 165 -5.46 7.25 -2.95
CA VAL A 165 -5.93 7.71 -1.62
C VAL A 165 -4.77 7.71 -0.61
N HIS A 166 -3.93 6.67 -0.61
CA HIS A 166 -2.77 6.56 0.28
C HIS A 166 -1.77 7.71 0.07
N VAL A 167 -1.41 7.99 -1.17
CA VAL A 167 -0.49 9.09 -1.53
C VAL A 167 -1.12 10.44 -1.18
N TYR A 168 -2.39 10.63 -1.53
CA TYR A 168 -3.13 11.85 -1.20
C TYR A 168 -3.15 12.11 0.32
N ALA A 169 -3.47 11.10 1.13
CA ALA A 169 -3.47 11.22 2.59
C ALA A 169 -2.09 11.54 3.16
N ALA A 170 -1.03 10.96 2.57
CA ALA A 170 0.35 11.25 2.98
C ALA A 170 0.78 12.68 2.65
N LEU A 171 0.29 13.26 1.55
CA LEU A 171 0.51 14.67 1.15
C LEU A 171 -0.34 15.61 2.00
N TRP A 172 -1.60 15.25 2.27
CA TRP A 172 -2.53 16.05 3.06
C TRP A 172 -2.03 16.27 4.50
N VAL A 173 -1.57 15.22 5.17
CA VAL A 173 -1.03 15.30 6.53
C VAL A 173 0.45 15.69 6.47
N LYS A 174 0.70 17.01 6.50
CA LYS A 174 2.07 17.57 6.44
C LYS A 174 3.01 16.89 7.44
N GLY A 175 4.18 16.46 6.98
CA GLY A 175 5.18 15.74 7.79
C GLY A 175 5.12 14.22 7.71
N THR A 176 4.05 13.63 7.14
CA THR A 176 3.91 12.18 7.01
C THR A 176 4.95 11.58 6.06
N ILE A 177 5.22 12.22 4.93
CA ILE A 177 6.21 11.76 3.94
C ILE A 177 7.60 11.66 4.57
N ARG A 178 7.97 12.59 5.46
CA ARG A 178 9.24 12.57 6.19
C ARG A 178 9.48 11.26 6.91
N ALA A 179 8.41 10.64 7.45
CA ALA A 179 8.52 9.33 8.10
C ALA A 179 9.03 8.23 7.15
N MET A 180 8.67 8.28 5.86
CA MET A 180 9.12 7.29 4.86
C MET A 180 10.42 7.68 4.15
N VAL A 181 10.77 8.97 4.12
CA VAL A 181 12.04 9.43 3.52
C VAL A 181 13.16 9.42 4.55
N GLU A 182 12.96 10.05 5.72
CA GLU A 182 13.98 10.21 6.76
C GLU A 182 13.84 9.19 7.91
N GLY A 183 12.69 8.56 8.08
CA GLY A 183 12.41 7.61 9.15
C GLY A 183 11.92 8.26 10.44
N VAL A 184 11.79 9.58 10.49
CA VAL A 184 11.50 10.35 11.70
C VAL A 184 10.30 11.26 11.53
N VAL A 185 9.69 11.62 12.67
CA VAL A 185 8.64 12.64 12.77
C VAL A 185 8.93 13.57 13.94
N THR A 186 8.34 14.75 13.96
CA THR A 186 8.47 15.67 15.08
C THR A 186 7.61 15.23 16.27
N HIS A 187 8.00 15.63 17.47
CA HIS A 187 7.19 15.42 18.67
C HIS A 187 5.79 16.05 18.54
N ALA A 188 5.71 17.26 17.96
CA ALA A 188 4.45 17.95 17.71
C ALA A 188 3.53 17.15 16.77
N TRP A 189 4.08 16.62 15.67
CA TRP A 189 3.36 15.78 14.74
C TRP A 189 2.82 14.51 15.41
N ALA A 190 3.70 13.80 16.16
CA ALA A 190 3.34 12.55 16.83
C ALA A 190 2.24 12.78 17.89
N LYS A 191 2.35 13.87 18.68
CA LYS A 191 1.35 14.24 19.69
C LYS A 191 0.01 14.59 19.07
N LYS A 192 0.00 15.27 17.91
CA LYS A 192 -1.22 15.68 17.21
C LYS A 192 -1.91 14.47 16.55
N HIS A 193 -1.19 13.70 15.74
CA HIS A 193 -1.80 12.71 14.85
C HIS A 193 -1.81 11.29 15.40
N HIS A 194 -0.99 10.99 16.43
CA HIS A 194 -0.88 9.67 17.06
C HIS A 194 -0.62 9.79 18.57
N PRO A 195 -1.55 10.41 19.33
CA PRO A 195 -1.33 10.72 20.75
C PRO A 195 -1.06 9.49 21.60
N GLY A 196 -1.75 8.37 21.35
CA GLY A 196 -1.50 7.11 22.05
C GLY A 196 -0.09 6.56 21.81
N TRP A 197 0.37 6.58 20.54
CA TRP A 197 1.75 6.19 20.20
C TRP A 197 2.78 7.17 20.80
N TYR A 198 2.47 8.47 20.82
CA TYR A 198 3.34 9.46 21.43
C TYR A 198 3.54 9.19 22.94
N LYS A 199 2.47 8.87 23.67
CA LYS A 199 2.54 8.48 25.09
C LYS A 199 3.39 7.22 25.28
N GLU A 200 3.19 6.18 24.43
CA GLU A 200 3.99 4.95 24.43
C GLU A 200 5.50 5.23 24.30
N MET A 201 5.88 6.10 23.37
CA MET A 201 7.28 6.39 23.05
C MET A 201 7.98 7.32 24.06
N THR A 202 7.23 8.18 24.75
CA THR A 202 7.79 9.20 25.66
C THR A 202 7.63 8.88 27.13
N GLY A 203 6.89 7.81 27.49
CA GLY A 203 6.55 7.46 28.87
C GLY A 203 5.69 8.50 29.60
N LYS A 204 5.13 9.48 28.88
CA LYS A 204 4.26 10.53 29.43
C LYS A 204 2.82 10.03 29.46
N LYS A 205 2.23 10.04 30.66
CA LYS A 205 0.78 9.83 30.83
C LYS A 205 -0.03 10.99 30.29
#